data_14778614e1a9cba00c4b9ed3e7b4cbba
#
_entry.id   14778614e1a9cba00c4b9ed3e7b4cbba
#
_cell.length_a   1.000
_cell.length_b   1.000
_cell.length_c   1.000
_cell.angle_alpha   90.00
_cell.angle_beta   90.00
_cell.angle_gamma   90.00
#
_symmetry.space_group_name_H-M   'P 1'
#
loop_
_entity.id
_entity.type
_entity.pdbx_description
1 polymer ?
#
loop_
_entity_poly.entity_id
_entity_poly.type
_entity_poly.pdbx_seq_one_letter_code
_entity_poly.pdbx_strand_id
1 'polypeptide(L)'
;VIGLTGPDKADIKYPTEAQLLEDFIKAQQLPVKPYEETVSNEPLIPELPAPGKIREMKTDPLFGATVLTLDNGIKVVLKHTDFKKDEILMTATSPGGSTLFGAKDIDNLKVFNDVITLGGAGNFSATDLNKVLAGKKVSCSPSIGLNTENVNGYAAPADLKTLFELVYLYFTAPRMDEEAYTSFENRMIAQLKNLELNPMVAFSDTLTKAIYDNNPRAARITAGDFKQISYPRIMEMYK
;
A
#
# COMPACT_ATOMS: atom_id res chain seq x y z
N VAL A 1 -12.08 -21.79 26.56
CA VAL A 1 -10.89 -21.42 27.36
C VAL A 1 -10.49 -20.02 26.94
N ILE A 2 -10.36 -19.10 27.91
CA ILE A 2 -9.85 -17.74 27.69
C ILE A 2 -8.42 -17.72 28.22
N GLY A 3 -7.46 -17.31 27.38
CA GLY A 3 -6.06 -17.21 27.77
C GLY A 3 -5.56 -15.79 27.55
N LEU A 4 -4.91 -15.20 28.54
CA LEU A 4 -4.18 -13.95 28.42
C LEU A 4 -2.69 -14.24 28.62
N THR A 5 -1.88 -13.83 27.67
CA THR A 5 -0.41 -13.95 27.75
C THR A 5 0.23 -12.59 27.56
N GLY A 6 1.29 -12.33 28.29
CA GLY A 6 2.03 -11.07 28.19
C GLY A 6 3.40 -11.17 28.87
N PRO A 7 4.27 -10.16 28.73
CA PRO A 7 5.59 -10.15 29.34
C PRO A 7 5.49 -10.06 30.86
N ASP A 8 6.25 -10.87 31.57
CA ASP A 8 6.36 -10.81 33.05
C ASP A 8 7.21 -9.60 33.46
N LYS A 9 6.51 -8.46 33.69
CA LYS A 9 7.13 -7.21 34.13
C LYS A 9 6.39 -6.65 35.34
N ALA A 10 7.12 -6.17 36.33
CA ALA A 10 6.58 -5.69 37.60
C ALA A 10 5.68 -4.43 37.47
N ASP A 11 5.81 -3.66 36.41
CA ASP A 11 5.05 -2.45 36.13
C ASP A 11 3.76 -2.71 35.35
N ILE A 12 3.54 -3.94 34.86
CA ILE A 12 2.33 -4.32 34.14
C ILE A 12 1.35 -5.01 35.07
N LYS A 13 0.17 -4.41 35.23
CA LYS A 13 -0.94 -5.04 35.97
C LYS A 13 -1.84 -5.76 34.98
N TYR A 14 -1.86 -7.05 35.03
CA TYR A 14 -2.80 -7.88 34.28
C TYR A 14 -4.14 -7.99 35.00
N PRO A 15 -5.25 -8.10 34.24
CA PRO A 15 -6.54 -8.39 34.87
C PRO A 15 -6.51 -9.76 35.55
N THR A 16 -7.21 -9.87 36.65
CA THR A 16 -7.40 -11.14 37.34
C THR A 16 -8.30 -12.09 36.53
N GLU A 17 -8.26 -13.37 36.81
CA GLU A 17 -9.15 -14.37 36.21
C GLU A 17 -10.62 -14.00 36.37
N ALA A 18 -11.04 -13.50 37.53
CA ALA A 18 -12.39 -13.04 37.79
C ALA A 18 -12.78 -11.83 36.91
N GLN A 19 -11.86 -10.88 36.73
CA GLN A 19 -12.10 -9.70 35.86
C GLN A 19 -12.22 -10.12 34.38
N LEU A 20 -11.36 -11.04 33.91
CA LEU A 20 -11.45 -11.54 32.55
C LEU A 20 -12.77 -12.27 32.28
N LEU A 21 -13.23 -13.08 33.26
CA LEU A 21 -14.52 -13.77 33.15
C LEU A 21 -15.67 -12.79 33.16
N GLU A 22 -15.65 -11.77 34.02
CA GLU A 22 -16.67 -10.73 34.07
C GLU A 22 -16.75 -9.94 32.76
N ASP A 23 -15.60 -9.54 32.20
CA ASP A 23 -15.53 -8.82 30.93
C ASP A 23 -16.02 -9.66 29.75
N PHE A 24 -15.72 -10.97 29.76
CA PHE A 24 -16.24 -11.90 28.77
C PHE A 24 -17.76 -12.04 28.85
N ILE A 25 -18.33 -12.19 30.06
CA ILE A 25 -19.78 -12.27 30.27
C ILE A 25 -20.46 -10.97 29.82
N LYS A 26 -19.90 -9.81 30.16
CA LYS A 26 -20.39 -8.50 29.70
C LYS A 26 -20.34 -8.41 28.16
N ALA A 27 -19.26 -8.83 27.54
CA ALA A 27 -19.12 -8.81 26.07
C ALA A 27 -20.18 -9.71 25.39
N GLN A 28 -20.50 -10.87 25.95
CA GLN A 28 -21.55 -11.74 25.44
C GLN A 28 -22.97 -11.12 25.52
N GLN A 29 -23.19 -10.21 26.45
CA GLN A 29 -24.48 -9.56 26.65
C GLN A 29 -24.65 -8.30 25.78
N LEU A 30 -23.57 -7.83 25.11
CA LEU A 30 -23.66 -6.69 24.20
C LEU A 30 -24.54 -7.03 23.01
N PRO A 31 -25.52 -6.17 22.66
CA PRO A 31 -26.31 -6.35 21.47
C PRO A 31 -25.43 -6.14 20.23
N VAL A 32 -24.95 -7.22 19.64
CA VAL A 32 -24.25 -7.20 18.37
C VAL A 32 -25.24 -7.35 17.23
N LYS A 33 -25.20 -6.45 16.27
CA LYS A 33 -25.92 -6.62 15.02
C LYS A 33 -25.26 -7.78 14.25
N PRO A 34 -26.04 -8.65 13.59
CA PRO A 34 -25.47 -9.63 12.67
C PRO A 34 -24.57 -8.94 11.66
N TYR A 35 -23.44 -9.58 11.34
CA TYR A 35 -22.60 -9.11 10.25
C TYR A 35 -23.37 -9.30 8.94
N GLU A 36 -23.76 -8.19 8.32
CA GLU A 36 -24.33 -8.21 6.98
C GLU A 36 -23.18 -8.10 5.98
N GLU A 37 -22.94 -9.17 5.26
CA GLU A 37 -21.92 -9.18 4.22
C GLU A 37 -22.45 -8.43 3.00
N THR A 38 -22.10 -7.16 2.89
CA THR A 38 -22.36 -6.38 1.69
C THR A 38 -21.19 -6.57 0.72
N VAL A 39 -21.30 -7.57 -0.16
CA VAL A 39 -20.45 -7.61 -1.35
C VAL A 39 -21.05 -6.64 -2.35
N SER A 40 -20.36 -5.56 -2.65
CA SER A 40 -20.77 -4.65 -3.71
C SER A 40 -20.67 -5.40 -5.05
N ASN A 41 -21.81 -5.55 -5.74
CA ASN A 41 -21.85 -6.05 -7.12
C ASN A 41 -21.62 -4.94 -8.15
N GLU A 42 -21.24 -3.74 -7.68
CA GLU A 42 -20.94 -2.63 -8.56
C GLU A 42 -19.66 -2.91 -9.36
N PRO A 43 -19.62 -2.53 -10.63
CA PRO A 43 -18.41 -2.60 -11.43
C PRO A 43 -17.36 -1.65 -10.84
N LEU A 44 -16.06 -2.03 -10.90
CA LEU A 44 -14.97 -1.19 -10.43
C LEU A 44 -15.01 0.20 -11.07
N ILE A 45 -15.33 0.25 -12.36
CA ILE A 45 -15.50 1.48 -13.13
C ILE A 45 -16.90 1.45 -13.76
N PRO A 46 -17.85 2.29 -13.29
CA PRO A 46 -19.21 2.34 -13.84
C PRO A 46 -19.24 2.74 -15.32
N GLU A 47 -18.46 3.74 -15.69
CA GLU A 47 -18.29 4.21 -17.05
C GLU A 47 -16.84 4.08 -17.48
N LEU A 48 -16.57 3.29 -18.53
CA LEU A 48 -15.23 3.17 -19.08
C LEU A 48 -14.81 4.49 -19.73
N PRO A 49 -13.56 4.94 -19.51
CA PRO A 49 -13.04 6.13 -20.19
C PRO A 49 -13.03 5.93 -21.71
N ALA A 50 -13.07 7.03 -22.45
CA ALA A 50 -12.93 6.99 -23.88
C ALA A 50 -11.61 6.29 -24.28
N PRO A 51 -11.63 5.38 -25.26
CA PRO A 51 -10.42 4.67 -25.66
C PRO A 51 -9.37 5.63 -26.21
N GLY A 52 -8.13 5.49 -25.75
CA GLY A 52 -6.98 6.17 -26.33
C GLY A 52 -6.68 5.66 -27.75
N LYS A 53 -5.91 6.44 -28.50
CA LYS A 53 -5.48 6.07 -29.86
C LYS A 53 -4.01 5.71 -29.87
N ILE A 54 -3.67 4.74 -30.71
CA ILE A 54 -2.28 4.40 -31.00
C ILE A 54 -1.81 5.27 -32.16
N ARG A 55 -0.81 6.12 -31.89
CA ARG A 55 -0.20 6.98 -32.91
C ARG A 55 0.83 6.25 -33.74
N GLU A 56 1.57 5.35 -33.13
CA GLU A 56 2.65 4.62 -33.78
C GLU A 56 2.78 3.20 -33.19
N MET A 57 3.13 2.24 -34.08
CA MET A 57 3.45 0.87 -33.69
C MET A 57 4.72 0.44 -34.40
N LYS A 58 5.69 -0.07 -33.66
CA LYS A 58 6.97 -0.55 -34.15
C LYS A 58 7.31 -1.90 -33.52
N THR A 59 8.08 -2.71 -34.23
CA THR A 59 8.70 -3.90 -33.66
C THR A 59 10.14 -3.58 -33.30
N ASP A 60 10.54 -3.88 -32.08
CA ASP A 60 11.94 -3.85 -31.65
C ASP A 60 12.59 -5.18 -32.05
N PRO A 61 13.52 -5.18 -33.02
CA PRO A 61 14.12 -6.41 -33.54
C PRO A 61 15.09 -7.05 -32.54
N LEU A 62 15.66 -6.27 -31.62
CA LEU A 62 16.62 -6.78 -30.63
C LEU A 62 15.92 -7.64 -29.58
N PHE A 63 14.80 -7.17 -29.07
CA PHE A 63 14.04 -7.85 -28.02
C PHE A 63 12.83 -8.61 -28.55
N GLY A 64 12.47 -8.47 -29.83
CA GLY A 64 11.26 -9.03 -30.42
C GLY A 64 10.01 -8.53 -29.69
N ALA A 65 9.99 -7.27 -29.30
CA ALA A 65 8.90 -6.63 -28.60
C ALA A 65 8.13 -5.71 -29.53
N THR A 66 6.82 -5.53 -29.29
CA THR A 66 6.01 -4.50 -29.94
C THR A 66 6.01 -3.23 -29.11
N VAL A 67 6.42 -2.12 -29.70
CA VAL A 67 6.44 -0.80 -29.08
C VAL A 67 5.31 0.02 -29.65
N LEU A 68 4.38 0.45 -28.79
CA LEU A 68 3.28 1.35 -29.13
C LEU A 68 3.59 2.74 -28.56
N THR A 69 3.25 3.77 -29.31
CA THR A 69 3.19 5.16 -28.80
C THR A 69 1.73 5.61 -28.87
N LEU A 70 1.18 5.97 -27.70
CA LEU A 70 -0.18 6.49 -27.60
C LEU A 70 -0.23 8.00 -27.95
N ASP A 71 -1.41 8.52 -28.24
CA ASP A 71 -1.61 9.94 -28.58
C ASP A 71 -1.12 10.90 -27.49
N ASN A 72 -1.24 10.50 -26.21
CA ASN A 72 -0.76 11.26 -25.06
C ASN A 72 0.77 11.13 -24.82
N GLY A 73 1.49 10.43 -25.70
CA GLY A 73 2.93 10.25 -25.62
C GLY A 73 3.40 9.05 -24.78
N ILE A 74 2.50 8.33 -24.12
CA ILE A 74 2.88 7.12 -23.36
C ILE A 74 3.41 6.08 -24.34
N LYS A 75 4.56 5.48 -23.97
CA LYS A 75 5.13 4.32 -24.65
C LYS A 75 4.73 3.05 -23.95
N VAL A 76 4.21 2.09 -24.69
CA VAL A 76 3.86 0.77 -24.18
C VAL A 76 4.72 -0.27 -24.92
N VAL A 77 5.44 -1.07 -24.15
CA VAL A 77 6.28 -2.15 -24.68
C VAL A 77 5.62 -3.48 -24.34
N LEU A 78 5.25 -4.23 -25.36
CA LEU A 78 4.61 -5.52 -25.23
C LEU A 78 5.59 -6.61 -25.64
N LYS A 79 5.91 -7.51 -24.71
CA LYS A 79 6.76 -8.67 -24.96
C LYS A 79 6.00 -9.94 -24.61
N HIS A 80 5.72 -10.75 -25.62
CA HIS A 80 5.23 -12.11 -25.41
C HIS A 80 6.38 -13.01 -24.96
N THR A 81 6.11 -13.82 -23.93
CA THR A 81 7.05 -14.84 -23.42
C THR A 81 6.29 -16.15 -23.17
N ASP A 82 6.99 -17.25 -23.16
CA ASP A 82 6.48 -18.59 -22.88
C ASP A 82 6.91 -19.13 -21.51
N PHE A 83 7.46 -18.28 -20.64
CA PHE A 83 7.95 -18.66 -19.31
C PHE A 83 6.82 -19.14 -18.40
N LYS A 84 5.65 -18.50 -18.48
CA LYS A 84 4.43 -18.89 -17.78
C LYS A 84 3.21 -18.64 -18.64
N LYS A 85 2.29 -19.61 -18.69
CA LYS A 85 1.11 -19.55 -19.57
C LYS A 85 0.02 -18.58 -19.07
N ASP A 86 -0.12 -18.44 -17.74
CA ASP A 86 -1.25 -17.75 -17.12
C ASP A 86 -0.80 -16.50 -16.35
N GLU A 87 0.21 -15.80 -16.85
CA GLU A 87 0.79 -14.65 -16.17
C GLU A 87 1.02 -13.49 -17.12
N ILE A 88 0.54 -12.32 -16.73
CA ILE A 88 0.86 -11.04 -17.33
C ILE A 88 1.48 -10.17 -16.26
N LEU A 89 2.70 -9.71 -16.50
CA LEU A 89 3.40 -8.76 -15.65
C LEU A 89 3.36 -7.38 -16.29
N MET A 90 3.04 -6.38 -15.53
CA MET A 90 3.03 -4.98 -15.94
C MET A 90 3.94 -4.17 -15.04
N THR A 91 4.76 -3.31 -15.64
CA THR A 91 5.50 -2.27 -14.93
C THR A 91 5.32 -0.97 -15.71
N ALA A 92 4.79 0.04 -15.05
CA ALA A 92 4.78 1.40 -15.56
C ALA A 92 5.76 2.23 -14.75
N THR A 93 6.54 3.08 -15.40
CA THR A 93 7.56 3.93 -14.77
C THR A 93 7.54 5.31 -15.38
N SER A 94 7.59 6.34 -14.52
CA SER A 94 7.77 7.74 -14.88
C SER A 94 8.97 8.31 -14.13
N PRO A 95 9.76 9.23 -14.73
CA PRO A 95 10.74 10.02 -14.00
C PRO A 95 10.05 10.87 -12.94
N GLY A 96 10.64 10.94 -11.75
CA GLY A 96 10.06 11.68 -10.62
C GLY A 96 10.63 11.19 -9.29
N GLY A 97 9.77 10.68 -8.43
CA GLY A 97 10.16 10.00 -7.22
C GLY A 97 10.39 10.92 -6.01
N SER A 98 10.90 10.33 -4.94
CA SER A 98 11.08 11.01 -3.65
C SER A 98 12.06 12.20 -3.71
N THR A 99 12.89 12.28 -4.73
CA THR A 99 13.82 13.42 -4.94
C THR A 99 13.12 14.72 -5.32
N LEU A 100 11.88 14.67 -5.78
CA LEU A 100 11.05 15.85 -6.06
C LEU A 100 10.61 16.59 -4.79
N PHE A 101 10.70 15.94 -3.62
CA PHE A 101 10.20 16.46 -2.35
C PHE A 101 11.33 16.91 -1.44
N GLY A 102 11.12 18.01 -0.73
CA GLY A 102 12.09 18.63 0.16
C GLY A 102 12.22 17.94 1.52
N ALA A 103 13.09 18.49 2.36
CA ALA A 103 13.41 17.95 3.68
C ALA A 103 12.19 17.78 4.60
N LYS A 104 11.20 18.67 4.50
CA LYS A 104 9.97 18.64 5.31
C LYS A 104 9.08 17.43 5.06
N ASP A 105 9.25 16.75 3.92
CA ASP A 105 8.42 15.62 3.51
C ASP A 105 9.11 14.27 3.73
N ILE A 106 10.35 14.24 4.25
CA ILE A 106 11.14 13.01 4.37
C ILE A 106 10.41 11.94 5.19
N ASP A 107 9.79 12.29 6.32
CA ASP A 107 9.11 11.29 7.15
C ASP A 107 7.82 10.79 6.49
N ASN A 108 7.11 11.64 5.77
CA ASN A 108 5.98 11.25 4.93
C ASN A 108 6.41 10.24 3.85
N LEU A 109 7.58 10.46 3.22
CA LEU A 109 8.12 9.59 2.17
C LEU A 109 8.51 8.21 2.69
N LYS A 110 8.94 8.08 3.94
CA LYS A 110 9.32 6.79 4.55
C LYS A 110 8.16 5.81 4.68
N VAL A 111 6.94 6.32 4.78
CA VAL A 111 5.71 5.50 4.90
C VAL A 111 4.80 5.64 3.68
N PHE A 112 5.20 6.40 2.68
CA PHE A 112 4.40 6.74 1.52
C PHE A 112 3.80 5.50 0.86
N ASN A 113 4.63 4.52 0.52
CA ASN A 113 4.20 3.31 -0.19
C ASN A 113 3.25 2.42 0.62
N ASP A 114 3.32 2.49 1.96
CA ASP A 114 2.43 1.76 2.85
C ASP A 114 1.07 2.45 3.00
N VAL A 115 1.03 3.76 2.81
CA VAL A 115 -0.12 4.61 3.14
C VAL A 115 -1.04 4.88 1.96
N ILE A 116 -0.50 5.05 0.75
CA ILE A 116 -1.26 5.51 -0.42
C ILE A 116 -2.41 4.59 -0.84
N THR A 117 -2.36 3.32 -0.47
CA THR A 117 -3.40 2.33 -0.81
C THR A 117 -4.29 1.93 0.37
N LEU A 118 -4.05 2.47 1.58
CA LEU A 118 -4.81 2.10 2.79
C LEU A 118 -6.31 2.36 2.69
N GLY A 119 -6.67 3.45 2.04
CA GLY A 119 -8.07 3.83 1.89
C GLY A 119 -8.83 3.04 0.82
N GLY A 120 -8.12 2.27 -0.01
CA GLY A 120 -8.71 1.67 -1.21
C GLY A 120 -8.69 2.61 -2.40
N ALA A 121 -9.63 2.47 -3.34
CA ALA A 121 -9.73 3.31 -4.53
C ALA A 121 -11.18 3.39 -5.03
N GLY A 122 -11.52 4.51 -5.68
CA GLY A 122 -12.88 4.78 -6.14
C GLY A 122 -13.89 4.76 -5.00
N ASN A 123 -14.98 4.05 -5.18
CA ASN A 123 -16.02 3.87 -4.17
C ASN A 123 -15.71 2.73 -3.18
N PHE A 124 -14.61 2.01 -3.37
CA PHE A 124 -14.30 0.80 -2.62
C PHE A 124 -13.27 1.08 -1.52
N SER A 125 -13.58 0.72 -0.28
CA SER A 125 -12.57 0.59 0.76
C SER A 125 -11.56 -0.50 0.41
N ALA A 126 -10.41 -0.54 1.08
CA ALA A 126 -9.45 -1.63 0.87
C ALA A 126 -10.07 -3.01 1.16
N THR A 127 -10.95 -3.10 2.16
CA THR A 127 -11.69 -4.32 2.49
C THR A 127 -12.67 -4.72 1.37
N ASP A 128 -13.41 -3.76 0.82
CA ASP A 128 -14.36 -4.02 -0.27
C ASP A 128 -13.64 -4.40 -1.57
N LEU A 129 -12.51 -3.73 -1.88
CA LEU A 129 -11.65 -4.13 -2.99
C LEU A 129 -11.21 -5.59 -2.86
N ASN A 130 -10.74 -6.00 -1.68
CA ASN A 130 -10.34 -7.38 -1.43
C ASN A 130 -11.50 -8.36 -1.67
N LYS A 131 -12.73 -8.00 -1.28
CA LYS A 131 -13.92 -8.83 -1.52
C LYS A 131 -14.26 -8.92 -3.01
N VAL A 132 -14.28 -7.78 -3.72
CA VAL A 132 -14.58 -7.72 -5.17
C VAL A 132 -13.52 -8.46 -6.00
N LEU A 133 -12.27 -8.46 -5.52
CA LEU A 133 -11.16 -9.15 -6.16
C LEU A 133 -11.02 -10.61 -5.73
N ALA A 134 -11.84 -11.10 -4.79
CA ALA A 134 -11.78 -12.49 -4.35
C ALA A 134 -12.00 -13.45 -5.54
N GLY A 135 -11.12 -14.44 -5.65
CA GLY A 135 -11.12 -15.40 -6.77
C GLY A 135 -10.46 -14.90 -8.06
N LYS A 136 -10.09 -13.63 -8.16
CA LYS A 136 -9.31 -13.09 -9.29
C LYS A 136 -7.81 -13.21 -9.01
N LYS A 137 -7.03 -13.43 -10.06
CA LYS A 137 -5.57 -13.41 -10.02
C LYS A 137 -5.09 -12.07 -10.56
N VAL A 138 -5.15 -11.06 -9.71
CA VAL A 138 -4.79 -9.68 -10.08
C VAL A 138 -4.20 -8.94 -8.89
N SER A 139 -3.21 -8.10 -9.15
CA SER A 139 -2.69 -7.11 -8.20
C SER A 139 -2.23 -5.84 -8.92
N CYS A 140 -2.32 -4.72 -8.22
CA CYS A 140 -1.86 -3.42 -8.68
C CYS A 140 -1.27 -2.66 -7.50
N SER A 141 -0.01 -2.22 -7.62
CA SER A 141 0.74 -1.53 -6.56
C SER A 141 1.40 -0.28 -7.12
N PRO A 142 0.82 0.91 -6.91
CA PRO A 142 1.53 2.16 -7.11
C PRO A 142 2.62 2.34 -6.05
N SER A 143 3.72 2.97 -6.40
CA SER A 143 4.83 3.23 -5.48
C SER A 143 5.71 4.39 -5.96
N ILE A 144 6.40 5.01 -5.00
CA ILE A 144 7.44 5.99 -5.26
C ILE A 144 8.82 5.37 -4.98
N GLY A 145 9.73 5.51 -5.93
CA GLY A 145 11.14 5.19 -5.75
C GLY A 145 11.97 6.43 -5.41
N LEU A 146 13.28 6.34 -5.52
CA LEU A 146 14.15 7.49 -5.29
C LEU A 146 13.93 8.56 -6.37
N ASN A 147 14.00 8.18 -7.63
CA ASN A 147 13.91 9.07 -8.82
C ASN A 147 12.88 8.57 -9.85
N THR A 148 11.98 7.70 -9.46
CA THR A 148 10.93 7.15 -10.31
C THR A 148 9.62 7.03 -9.54
N GLU A 149 8.53 7.15 -10.28
CA GLU A 149 7.18 6.78 -9.87
C GLU A 149 6.80 5.52 -10.63
N ASN A 150 6.23 4.55 -9.93
CA ASN A 150 6.03 3.23 -10.51
C ASN A 150 4.64 2.69 -10.21
N VAL A 151 4.12 1.90 -11.15
CA VAL A 151 2.98 1.02 -10.90
C VAL A 151 3.35 -0.38 -11.35
N ASN A 152 3.37 -1.31 -10.43
CA ASN A 152 3.58 -2.72 -10.71
C ASN A 152 2.24 -3.43 -10.71
N GLY A 153 2.03 -4.26 -11.72
CA GLY A 153 0.81 -5.02 -11.90
C GLY A 153 1.07 -6.47 -12.23
N TYR A 154 0.15 -7.31 -11.81
CA TYR A 154 0.09 -8.72 -12.13
C TYR A 154 -1.34 -9.10 -12.46
N ALA A 155 -1.54 -9.90 -13.51
CA ALA A 155 -2.86 -10.48 -13.78
C ALA A 155 -2.73 -11.84 -14.49
N ALA A 156 -3.73 -12.71 -14.27
CA ALA A 156 -4.01 -13.74 -15.24
C ALA A 156 -4.64 -13.12 -16.50
N PRO A 157 -4.53 -13.76 -17.68
CA PRO A 157 -5.12 -13.24 -18.91
C PRO A 157 -6.61 -12.91 -18.80
N ALA A 158 -7.38 -13.72 -18.07
CA ALA A 158 -8.80 -13.49 -17.83
C ALA A 158 -9.09 -12.24 -16.96
N ASP A 159 -8.13 -11.83 -16.14
CA ASP A 159 -8.25 -10.71 -15.19
C ASP A 159 -7.54 -9.44 -15.66
N LEU A 160 -7.01 -9.42 -16.88
CA LEU A 160 -6.26 -8.26 -17.41
C LEU A 160 -7.10 -6.97 -17.42
N LYS A 161 -8.39 -7.07 -17.74
CA LYS A 161 -9.31 -5.93 -17.67
C LYS A 161 -9.35 -5.36 -16.25
N THR A 162 -9.50 -6.22 -15.25
CA THR A 162 -9.52 -5.83 -13.84
C THR A 162 -8.21 -5.13 -13.41
N LEU A 163 -7.05 -5.59 -13.92
CA LEU A 163 -5.78 -4.90 -13.68
C LEU A 163 -5.81 -3.46 -14.17
N PHE A 164 -6.26 -3.22 -15.40
CA PHE A 164 -6.34 -1.85 -15.93
C PHE A 164 -7.40 -0.99 -15.25
N GLU A 165 -8.50 -1.59 -14.80
CA GLU A 165 -9.50 -0.89 -13.97
C GLU A 165 -8.89 -0.44 -12.63
N LEU A 166 -8.08 -1.27 -11.98
CA LEU A 166 -7.36 -0.89 -10.76
C LEU A 166 -6.34 0.22 -11.02
N VAL A 167 -5.55 0.10 -12.09
CA VAL A 167 -4.60 1.16 -12.50
C VAL A 167 -5.34 2.48 -12.67
N TYR A 168 -6.44 2.48 -13.41
CA TYR A 168 -7.24 3.68 -13.62
C TYR A 168 -7.74 4.28 -12.31
N LEU A 169 -8.29 3.47 -11.41
CA LEU A 169 -8.80 3.92 -10.12
C LEU A 169 -7.69 4.51 -9.23
N TYR A 170 -6.53 3.88 -9.16
CA TYR A 170 -5.41 4.41 -8.38
C TYR A 170 -4.89 5.74 -8.93
N PHE A 171 -4.98 5.99 -10.24
CA PHE A 171 -4.59 7.27 -10.82
C PHE A 171 -5.66 8.35 -10.70
N THR A 172 -6.94 8.01 -10.77
CA THR A 172 -8.02 8.99 -10.90
C THR A 172 -8.83 9.20 -9.63
N ALA A 173 -8.90 8.19 -8.77
CA ALA A 173 -9.76 8.19 -7.60
C ALA A 173 -9.10 7.51 -6.38
N PRO A 174 -7.87 7.91 -5.98
CA PRO A 174 -7.29 7.43 -4.74
C PRO A 174 -8.15 7.86 -3.55
N ARG A 175 -8.43 6.91 -2.65
CA ARG A 175 -9.34 7.13 -1.53
C ARG A 175 -8.56 7.32 -0.23
N MET A 176 -9.02 8.24 0.61
CA MET A 176 -8.56 8.38 1.99
C MET A 176 -9.50 7.63 2.94
N ASP A 177 -8.92 7.07 3.99
CA ASP A 177 -9.64 6.41 5.07
C ASP A 177 -8.90 6.64 6.40
N GLU A 178 -9.43 7.55 7.21
CA GLU A 178 -8.81 7.99 8.46
C GLU A 178 -8.78 6.87 9.52
N GLU A 179 -9.77 5.97 9.54
CA GLU A 179 -9.80 4.84 10.47
C GLU A 179 -8.74 3.82 10.10
N ALA A 180 -8.60 3.52 8.81
CA ALA A 180 -7.56 2.64 8.30
C ALA A 180 -6.15 3.21 8.59
N TYR A 181 -5.97 4.52 8.40
CA TYR A 181 -4.71 5.20 8.71
C TYR A 181 -4.42 5.17 10.22
N THR A 182 -5.38 5.50 11.08
CA THR A 182 -5.21 5.45 12.54
C THR A 182 -4.83 4.04 13.01
N SER A 183 -5.47 3.01 12.45
CA SER A 183 -5.14 1.61 12.74
C SER A 183 -3.72 1.25 12.29
N PHE A 184 -3.32 1.72 11.11
CA PHE A 184 -1.95 1.56 10.60
C PHE A 184 -0.94 2.26 11.51
N GLU A 185 -1.17 3.53 11.86
CA GLU A 185 -0.29 4.34 12.72
C GLU A 185 -0.08 3.67 14.08
N ASN A 186 -1.16 3.28 14.76
CA ASN A 186 -1.08 2.61 16.06
C ASN A 186 -0.26 1.32 16.01
N ARG A 187 -0.48 0.49 14.99
CA ARG A 187 0.28 -0.76 14.77
C ARG A 187 1.74 -0.47 14.50
N MET A 188 2.05 0.49 13.64
CA MET A 188 3.42 0.85 13.29
C MET A 188 4.18 1.45 14.49
N ILE A 189 3.56 2.35 15.26
CA ILE A 189 4.16 2.91 16.48
C ILE A 189 4.49 1.79 17.48
N ALA A 190 3.57 0.85 17.70
CA ALA A 190 3.82 -0.28 18.59
C ALA A 190 4.96 -1.17 18.10
N GLN A 191 4.99 -1.47 16.80
CA GLN A 191 6.04 -2.26 16.17
C GLN A 191 7.42 -1.57 16.27
N LEU A 192 7.48 -0.27 15.97
CA LEU A 192 8.72 0.52 16.03
C LEU A 192 9.25 0.64 17.45
N LYS A 193 8.38 0.85 18.47
CA LYS A 193 8.78 0.85 19.87
C LYS A 193 9.43 -0.48 20.28
N ASN A 194 8.88 -1.61 19.84
CA ASN A 194 9.48 -2.91 20.11
C ASN A 194 10.81 -3.08 19.37
N LEU A 195 10.90 -2.62 18.14
CA LEU A 195 12.11 -2.67 17.33
C LEU A 195 13.25 -1.85 17.96
N GLU A 196 12.93 -0.69 18.52
CA GLU A 196 13.89 0.21 19.19
C GLU A 196 14.53 -0.40 20.46
N LEU A 197 13.91 -1.43 21.04
CA LEU A 197 14.50 -2.17 22.17
C LEU A 197 15.59 -3.16 21.73
N ASN A 198 15.75 -3.41 20.43
CA ASN A 198 16.74 -4.37 19.93
C ASN A 198 18.13 -3.69 19.81
N PRO A 199 19.16 -4.19 20.50
CA PRO A 199 20.50 -3.62 20.44
C PRO A 199 21.12 -3.59 19.03
N MET A 200 20.78 -4.60 18.18
CA MET A 200 21.27 -4.63 16.80
C MET A 200 20.68 -3.52 15.96
N VAL A 201 19.46 -3.11 16.24
CA VAL A 201 18.82 -1.95 15.57
C VAL A 201 19.53 -0.67 15.97
N ALA A 202 19.81 -0.47 17.26
CA ALA A 202 20.58 0.66 17.76
C ALA A 202 21.99 0.76 17.11
N PHE A 203 22.65 -0.39 16.98
CA PHE A 203 23.94 -0.48 16.28
C PHE A 203 23.80 -0.10 14.81
N SER A 204 22.83 -0.67 14.08
CA SER A 204 22.58 -0.38 12.67
C SER A 204 22.23 1.08 12.44
N ASP A 205 21.38 1.68 13.28
CA ASP A 205 21.03 3.10 13.21
C ASP A 205 22.26 4.01 13.41
N THR A 206 23.13 3.65 14.36
CA THR A 206 24.37 4.38 14.63
C THR A 206 25.34 4.29 13.44
N LEU A 207 25.50 3.10 12.89
CA LEU A 207 26.33 2.85 11.71
C LEU A 207 25.81 3.63 10.49
N THR A 208 24.50 3.60 10.25
CA THR A 208 23.86 4.36 9.16
C THR A 208 24.11 5.86 9.32
N LYS A 209 23.95 6.41 10.51
CA LYS A 209 24.26 7.82 10.80
C LYS A 209 25.72 8.17 10.49
N ALA A 210 26.65 7.29 10.87
CA ALA A 210 28.08 7.50 10.62
C ALA A 210 28.43 7.43 9.12
N ILE A 211 27.87 6.45 8.39
CA ILE A 211 28.15 6.27 6.95
C ILE A 211 27.55 7.40 6.11
N TYR A 212 26.34 7.85 6.43
CA TYR A 212 25.59 8.83 5.65
C TYR A 212 25.63 10.26 6.23
N ASP A 213 26.55 10.54 7.13
CA ASP A 213 26.71 11.86 7.76
C ASP A 213 25.37 12.43 8.30
N ASN A 214 24.65 11.61 9.05
CA ASN A 214 23.34 11.93 9.60
C ASN A 214 22.28 12.36 8.55
N ASN A 215 22.41 11.94 7.30
CA ASN A 215 21.43 12.26 6.27
C ASN A 215 20.06 11.69 6.65
N PRO A 216 19.01 12.54 6.83
CA PRO A 216 17.70 12.10 7.28
C PRO A 216 16.98 11.16 6.28
N ARG A 217 17.36 11.20 4.99
CA ARG A 217 16.83 10.26 3.98
C ARG A 217 17.35 8.84 4.17
N ALA A 218 18.52 8.66 4.76
CA ALA A 218 19.10 7.35 5.04
C ALA A 218 18.62 6.79 6.40
N ALA A 219 18.16 7.66 7.29
CA ALA A 219 17.71 7.28 8.62
C ALA A 219 16.42 6.45 8.55
N ARG A 220 16.35 5.38 9.37
CA ARG A 220 15.13 4.64 9.60
C ARG A 220 14.08 5.54 10.29
N ILE A 221 12.81 5.30 10.00
CA ILE A 221 11.71 5.93 10.75
C ILE A 221 11.67 5.38 12.19
N THR A 222 11.39 6.26 13.15
CA THR A 222 11.22 5.90 14.57
C THR A 222 9.77 6.10 15.01
N ALA A 223 9.41 5.53 16.17
CA ALA A 223 8.07 5.75 16.74
C ALA A 223 7.80 7.25 17.05
N GLY A 224 8.85 8.03 17.30
CA GLY A 224 8.76 9.48 17.52
C GLY A 224 8.45 10.26 16.26
N ASP A 225 8.95 9.81 15.13
CA ASP A 225 8.80 10.49 13.82
C ASP A 225 7.35 10.44 13.31
N PHE A 226 6.55 9.45 13.75
CA PHE A 226 5.13 9.35 13.36
C PHE A 226 4.31 10.59 13.70
N LYS A 227 4.71 11.38 14.70
CA LYS A 227 4.07 12.66 15.01
C LYS A 227 4.24 13.73 13.92
N GLN A 228 5.21 13.53 13.03
CA GLN A 228 5.52 14.42 11.91
C GLN A 228 4.80 14.00 10.62
N ILE A 229 4.25 12.77 10.58
CA ILE A 229 3.59 12.22 9.40
C ILE A 229 2.20 12.82 9.26
N SER A 230 1.86 13.21 8.03
CA SER A 230 0.56 13.75 7.68
C SER A 230 -0.06 12.95 6.54
N TYR A 231 -1.10 12.18 6.85
CA TYR A 231 -1.85 11.42 5.84
C TYR A 231 -2.41 12.30 4.72
N PRO A 232 -3.04 13.46 5.01
CA PRO A 232 -3.46 14.38 3.95
C PRO A 232 -2.29 14.83 3.06
N ARG A 233 -1.10 15.09 3.65
CA ARG A 233 0.08 15.51 2.89
C ARG A 233 0.59 14.39 2.00
N ILE A 234 0.61 13.15 2.47
CA ILE A 234 0.99 11.99 1.64
C ILE A 234 0.05 11.87 0.44
N MET A 235 -1.26 12.00 0.65
CA MET A 235 -2.24 11.91 -0.44
C MET A 235 -2.20 13.12 -1.39
N GLU A 236 -1.78 14.27 -0.92
CA GLU A 236 -1.47 15.43 -1.78
C GLU A 236 -0.24 15.18 -2.65
N MET A 237 0.82 14.58 -2.07
CA MET A 237 2.03 14.22 -2.81
C MET A 237 1.79 13.11 -3.84
N TYR A 238 0.78 12.28 -3.61
CA TYR A 238 0.40 11.19 -4.51
C TYR A 238 -0.35 11.68 -5.76
N LYS A 239 -1.09 12.77 -5.67
CA LYS A 239 -1.84 13.40 -6.78
C LYS A 239 -0.93 14.22 -7.69
#